data_8588eb4a7694bade18db6302c17f936c
#
_entry.id   8588eb4a7694bade18db6302c17f936c
#
_cell.length_a   1.000
_cell.length_b   1.000
_cell.length_c   1.000
_cell.angle_alpha   90.00
_cell.angle_beta   90.00
_cell.angle_gamma   90.00
#
_symmetry.space_group_name_H-M   'P 1'
#
loop_
_entity.id
_entity.type
_entity.pdbx_description
1 polymer ?
#
loop_
_entity_poly.entity_id
_entity_poly.type
_entity_poly.pdbx_seq_one_letter_code
_entity_poly.pdbx_strand_id
1 'polypeptide(L)'
;AKAACCHDFISALPNGYDTVIGEGGSTLSGGEKQRISIARAILKDAPIVILDEATASVDPENEHLIQQALSALTKGKTILTIAHRLATIQHADQILVVDDGRIAQRGTHEELMEQGGLYRHFIEIREQAEGWRLA
;
A
#
# COMPACT_ATOMS: atom_id res chain seq x y z
N ALA A 1 17.21 7.04 -0.73
CA ALA A 1 17.27 5.68 -1.26
C ALA A 1 17.28 4.61 -0.15
N LYS A 2 18.18 4.70 0.86
CA LYS A 2 18.26 3.71 1.94
C LYS A 2 16.94 3.53 2.69
N ALA A 3 16.29 4.62 3.10
CA ALA A 3 15.00 4.57 3.81
C ALA A 3 13.87 3.89 3.00
N ALA A 4 13.98 3.86 1.68
CA ALA A 4 13.03 3.18 0.78
C ALA A 4 13.56 1.82 0.29
N CYS A 5 14.58 1.27 0.91
CA CYS A 5 15.22 -0.01 0.52
C CYS A 5 15.60 -0.08 -0.97
N CYS A 6 16.06 1.06 -1.53
CA CYS A 6 16.45 1.16 -2.95
C CYS A 6 17.96 1.10 -3.18
N HIS A 7 18.76 1.38 -2.16
CA HIS A 7 20.20 1.61 -2.32
C HIS A 7 20.91 0.39 -2.93
N ASP A 8 20.63 -0.77 -2.42
CA ASP A 8 21.38 -1.99 -2.77
C ASP A 8 21.16 -2.38 -4.23
N PHE A 9 19.91 -2.47 -4.67
CA PHE A 9 19.64 -2.84 -6.06
C PHE A 9 20.08 -1.73 -7.05
N ILE A 10 19.95 -0.45 -6.70
CA ILE A 10 20.42 0.65 -7.57
C ILE A 10 21.95 0.58 -7.70
N SER A 11 22.67 0.35 -6.61
CA SER A 11 24.15 0.25 -6.61
C SER A 11 24.63 -0.97 -7.40
N ALA A 12 23.81 -2.01 -7.55
CA ALA A 12 24.11 -3.20 -8.34
C ALA A 12 23.87 -3.02 -9.85
N LEU A 13 23.21 -1.94 -10.27
CA LEU A 13 23.02 -1.62 -11.68
C LEU A 13 24.35 -1.23 -12.34
N PRO A 14 24.53 -1.42 -13.67
CA PRO A 14 25.79 -1.21 -14.37
C PRO A 14 26.43 0.17 -14.16
N ASN A 15 25.62 1.23 -14.06
CA ASN A 15 26.07 2.59 -13.78
C ASN A 15 25.53 3.14 -12.45
N GLY A 16 25.09 2.25 -11.52
CA GLY A 16 24.54 2.64 -10.24
C GLY A 16 23.40 3.66 -10.38
N TYR A 17 23.48 4.76 -9.68
CA TYR A 17 22.49 5.85 -9.72
C TYR A 17 22.40 6.60 -11.06
N ASP A 18 23.42 6.51 -11.89
CA ASP A 18 23.47 7.13 -13.22
C ASP A 18 22.96 6.20 -14.31
N THR A 19 22.44 5.04 -13.94
CA THR A 19 21.86 4.07 -14.87
C THR A 19 20.61 4.66 -15.53
N VAL A 20 20.62 4.73 -16.85
CA VAL A 20 19.42 5.10 -17.62
C VAL A 20 18.48 3.90 -17.64
N ILE A 21 17.32 4.04 -17.01
CA ILE A 21 16.25 3.04 -17.08
C ILE A 21 15.34 3.35 -18.27
N GLY A 22 14.92 2.30 -18.97
CA GLY A 22 14.02 2.43 -20.11
C GLY A 22 12.69 3.08 -19.74
N GLU A 23 11.92 3.44 -20.75
CA GLU A 23 10.59 4.05 -20.58
C GLU A 23 9.71 3.21 -19.67
N GLY A 24 9.10 3.86 -18.67
CA GLY A 24 8.34 3.18 -17.64
C GLY A 24 9.16 2.26 -16.72
N GLY A 25 10.50 2.38 -16.71
CA GLY A 25 11.38 1.53 -15.89
C GLY A 25 11.39 0.07 -16.36
N SER A 26 11.40 -0.18 -17.66
CA SER A 26 11.26 -1.50 -18.28
C SER A 26 12.28 -2.54 -17.82
N THR A 27 13.43 -2.12 -17.28
CA THR A 27 14.50 -2.98 -16.76
C THR A 27 14.37 -3.31 -15.27
N LEU A 28 13.38 -2.74 -14.58
CA LEU A 28 13.15 -2.91 -13.14
C LEU A 28 11.99 -3.86 -12.87
N SER A 29 12.09 -4.64 -11.80
CA SER A 29 10.96 -5.43 -11.30
C SER A 29 9.84 -4.52 -10.75
N GLY A 30 8.65 -5.08 -10.60
CA GLY A 30 7.50 -4.35 -10.03
C GLY A 30 7.80 -3.81 -8.62
N GLY A 31 8.43 -4.62 -7.77
CA GLY A 31 8.81 -4.22 -6.41
C GLY A 31 9.88 -3.13 -6.37
N GLU A 32 10.86 -3.15 -7.29
CA GLU A 32 11.87 -2.11 -7.43
C GLU A 32 11.27 -0.77 -7.86
N LYS A 33 10.37 -0.79 -8.85
CA LYS A 33 9.61 0.40 -9.28
C LYS A 33 8.81 1.01 -8.14
N GLN A 34 8.13 0.17 -7.37
CA GLN A 34 7.34 0.62 -6.22
C GLN A 34 8.21 1.26 -5.15
N ARG A 35 9.36 0.67 -4.81
CA ARG A 35 10.30 1.25 -3.83
C ARG A 35 10.89 2.58 -4.31
N ILE A 36 11.19 2.74 -5.59
CA ILE A 36 11.61 4.04 -6.16
C ILE A 36 10.49 5.08 -6.04
N SER A 37 9.25 4.71 -6.30
CA SER A 37 8.11 5.59 -6.10
C SER A 37 7.97 6.05 -4.65
N ILE A 38 8.16 5.13 -3.70
CA ILE A 38 8.20 5.44 -2.26
C ILE A 38 9.37 6.37 -1.92
N ALA A 39 10.56 6.14 -2.48
CA ALA A 39 11.72 7.00 -2.29
C ALA A 39 11.45 8.45 -2.73
N ARG A 40 10.76 8.62 -3.86
CA ARG A 40 10.33 9.94 -4.36
C ARG A 40 9.33 10.61 -3.42
N ALA A 41 8.38 9.84 -2.86
CA ALA A 41 7.43 10.35 -1.88
C ALA A 41 8.11 10.76 -0.55
N ILE A 42 9.08 9.99 -0.08
CA ILE A 42 9.91 10.35 1.10
C ILE A 42 10.64 11.66 0.86
N LEU A 43 11.26 11.83 -0.33
CA LEU A 43 11.99 13.03 -0.69
C LEU A 43 11.08 14.27 -0.75
N LYS A 44 9.85 14.10 -1.24
CA LYS A 44 8.84 15.17 -1.30
C LYS A 44 8.39 15.62 0.09
N ASP A 45 8.40 14.73 1.06
CA ASP A 45 8.07 14.96 2.47
C ASP A 45 6.72 15.67 2.72
N ALA A 46 5.70 15.31 1.94
CA ALA A 46 4.36 15.88 2.11
C ALA A 46 3.72 15.39 3.44
N PRO A 47 2.94 16.24 4.15
CA PRO A 47 2.28 15.86 5.41
C PRO A 47 1.12 14.87 5.21
N ILE A 48 0.56 14.80 4.01
CA ILE A 48 -0.51 13.88 3.64
C ILE A 48 0.00 12.98 2.52
N VAL A 49 -0.14 11.68 2.70
CA VAL A 49 0.25 10.64 1.72
C VAL A 49 -0.98 9.87 1.30
N ILE A 50 -1.20 9.75 0.00
CA ILE A 50 -2.26 8.91 -0.57
C ILE A 50 -1.61 7.64 -1.10
N LEU A 51 -2.07 6.49 -0.60
CA LEU A 51 -1.64 5.17 -1.02
C LEU A 51 -2.78 4.47 -1.75
N ASP A 52 -2.53 4.09 -3.00
CA ASP A 52 -3.39 3.14 -3.69
C ASP A 52 -2.76 1.74 -3.56
N GLU A 53 -3.43 0.88 -2.80
CA GLU A 53 -2.95 -0.47 -2.48
C GLU A 53 -3.20 -1.48 -3.62
N ALA A 54 -3.54 -1.03 -4.83
CA ALA A 54 -3.66 -1.87 -6.02
C ALA A 54 -2.29 -2.50 -6.36
N THR A 55 -1.86 -3.43 -5.51
CA THR A 55 -0.60 -4.14 -5.68
C THR A 55 -0.77 -5.30 -6.66
N ALA A 56 -0.05 -5.23 -7.78
CA ALA A 56 0.34 -6.43 -8.49
C ALA A 56 0.99 -7.41 -7.48
N SER A 57 0.80 -8.71 -7.68
CA SER A 57 1.42 -9.76 -6.86
C SER A 57 2.94 -9.56 -6.85
N VAL A 58 3.45 -9.11 -5.71
CA VAL A 58 4.88 -8.97 -5.45
C VAL A 58 5.30 -10.21 -4.68
N ASP A 59 6.48 -10.74 -4.95
CA ASP A 59 7.01 -11.88 -4.20
C ASP A 59 7.24 -11.50 -2.71
N PRO A 60 7.23 -12.47 -1.79
CA PRO A 60 7.29 -12.22 -0.34
C PRO A 60 8.49 -11.40 0.13
N GLU A 61 9.66 -11.56 -0.52
CA GLU A 61 10.88 -10.82 -0.17
C GLU A 61 10.74 -9.34 -0.52
N ASN A 62 10.27 -9.04 -1.72
CA ASN A 62 9.98 -7.68 -2.14
C ASN A 62 8.84 -7.06 -1.33
N GLU A 63 7.83 -7.83 -0.93
CA GLU A 63 6.75 -7.36 -0.07
C GLU A 63 7.29 -6.84 1.27
N HIS A 64 8.20 -7.59 1.93
CA HIS A 64 8.81 -7.16 3.18
C HIS A 64 9.57 -5.83 3.02
N LEU A 65 10.38 -5.69 1.98
CA LEU A 65 11.14 -4.46 1.69
C LEU A 65 10.22 -3.27 1.40
N ILE A 66 9.11 -3.51 0.70
CA ILE A 66 8.08 -2.48 0.44
C ILE A 66 7.42 -2.05 1.74
N GLN A 67 7.09 -2.97 2.64
CA GLN A 67 6.50 -2.64 3.95
C GLN A 67 7.45 -1.82 4.81
N GLN A 68 8.75 -2.14 4.82
CA GLN A 68 9.78 -1.32 5.49
C GLN A 68 9.83 0.10 4.90
N ALA A 69 9.83 0.23 3.58
CA ALA A 69 9.85 1.52 2.90
C ALA A 69 8.58 2.35 3.19
N LEU A 70 7.41 1.73 3.20
CA LEU A 70 6.15 2.37 3.55
C LEU A 70 6.14 2.82 5.01
N SER A 71 6.63 2.02 5.94
CA SER A 71 6.77 2.39 7.35
C SER A 71 7.63 3.65 7.52
N ALA A 72 8.72 3.76 6.77
CA ALA A 72 9.56 4.96 6.78
C ALA A 72 8.85 6.19 6.17
N LEU A 73 8.03 6.00 5.12
CA LEU A 73 7.29 7.07 4.47
C LEU A 73 6.17 7.62 5.37
N THR A 74 5.46 6.74 6.07
CA THR A 74 4.20 7.08 6.77
C THR A 74 4.41 7.64 8.16
N LYS A 75 5.59 7.52 8.72
CA LYS A 75 5.90 7.96 10.10
C LYS A 75 5.58 9.43 10.33
N GLY A 76 4.65 9.71 11.25
CA GLY A 76 4.24 11.06 11.64
C GLY A 76 3.42 11.82 10.59
N LYS A 77 2.78 11.10 9.65
CA LYS A 77 2.00 11.69 8.56
C LYS A 77 0.54 11.21 8.59
N THR A 78 -0.32 11.94 7.93
CA THR A 78 -1.69 11.51 7.65
C THR A 78 -1.70 10.65 6.38
N ILE A 79 -2.23 9.44 6.51
CA ILE A 79 -2.26 8.47 5.41
C ILE A 79 -3.70 8.25 4.97
N LEU A 80 -3.97 8.46 3.70
CA LEU A 80 -5.22 8.08 3.05
C LEU A 80 -4.95 6.87 2.17
N THR A 81 -5.50 5.71 2.53
CA THR A 81 -5.27 4.46 1.79
C THR A 81 -6.54 4.00 1.09
N ILE A 82 -6.44 3.71 -0.20
CA ILE A 82 -7.44 2.91 -0.91
C ILE A 82 -7.08 1.45 -0.67
N ALA A 83 -7.77 0.83 0.28
CA ALA A 83 -7.39 -0.48 0.79
C ALA A 83 -8.09 -1.61 0.03
N HIS A 84 -7.30 -2.60 -0.35
CA HIS A 84 -7.76 -3.85 -0.96
C HIS A 84 -7.52 -5.07 -0.07
N ARG A 85 -6.77 -4.92 1.03
CA ARG A 85 -6.48 -5.99 2.00
C ARG A 85 -7.22 -5.74 3.31
N LEU A 86 -7.82 -6.79 3.85
CA LEU A 86 -8.58 -6.72 5.10
C LEU A 86 -7.71 -6.25 6.27
N ALA A 87 -6.49 -6.76 6.38
CA ALA A 87 -5.55 -6.38 7.43
C ALA A 87 -5.24 -4.87 7.47
N THR A 88 -5.17 -4.21 6.32
CA THR A 88 -4.97 -2.75 6.24
C THR A 88 -6.20 -2.00 6.76
N ILE A 89 -7.40 -2.49 6.43
CA ILE A 89 -8.66 -1.85 6.83
C ILE A 89 -8.87 -1.94 8.33
N GLN A 90 -8.65 -3.12 8.92
CA GLN A 90 -8.93 -3.37 10.35
C GLN A 90 -8.12 -2.49 11.31
N HIS A 91 -6.94 -2.05 10.90
CA HIS A 91 -6.04 -1.24 11.74
C HIS A 91 -6.06 0.25 11.43
N ALA A 92 -6.99 0.71 10.58
CA ALA A 92 -7.14 2.13 10.27
C ALA A 92 -7.78 2.89 11.44
N ASP A 93 -7.29 4.09 11.73
CA ASP A 93 -7.88 4.98 12.75
C ASP A 93 -9.30 5.41 12.36
N GLN A 94 -9.57 5.51 11.07
CA GLN A 94 -10.88 5.81 10.52
C GLN A 94 -11.06 5.15 9.15
N ILE A 95 -12.22 4.56 8.95
CA ILE A 95 -12.64 3.94 7.70
C ILE A 95 -13.76 4.77 7.10
N LEU A 96 -13.65 5.04 5.80
CA LEU A 96 -14.69 5.70 5.00
C LEU A 96 -15.22 4.70 3.98
N VAL A 97 -16.49 4.38 4.08
CA VAL A 97 -17.19 3.53 3.09
C VAL A 97 -17.84 4.43 2.06
N VAL A 98 -17.37 4.34 0.83
CA VAL A 98 -17.89 5.14 -0.30
C VAL A 98 -18.86 4.29 -1.11
N ASP A 99 -20.05 4.80 -1.32
CA ASP A 99 -21.08 4.20 -2.15
C ASP A 99 -21.79 5.29 -2.97
N ASP A 100 -22.00 5.03 -4.23
CA ASP A 100 -22.63 5.97 -5.18
C ASP A 100 -22.07 7.41 -5.09
N GLY A 101 -20.74 7.52 -5.00
CA GLY A 101 -20.03 8.82 -4.93
C GLY A 101 -20.18 9.58 -3.61
N ARG A 102 -20.69 8.94 -2.55
CA ARG A 102 -20.91 9.53 -1.23
C ARG A 102 -20.30 8.67 -0.13
N ILE A 103 -19.97 9.30 0.99
CA ILE A 103 -19.56 8.57 2.21
C ILE A 103 -20.84 8.02 2.85
N ALA A 104 -21.09 6.72 2.68
CA ALA A 104 -22.24 6.02 3.21
C ALA A 104 -22.07 5.68 4.70
N GLN A 105 -20.87 5.28 5.11
CA GLN A 105 -20.54 4.95 6.50
C GLN A 105 -19.14 5.46 6.84
N ARG A 106 -18.91 5.77 8.12
CA ARG A 106 -17.58 6.12 8.66
C ARG A 106 -17.45 5.67 10.10
N GLY A 107 -16.25 5.24 10.50
CA GLY A 107 -15.95 4.80 11.85
C GLY A 107 -14.69 3.95 11.90
N THR A 108 -14.41 3.35 13.04
CA THR A 108 -13.41 2.28 13.19
C THR A 108 -13.97 0.94 12.68
N HIS A 109 -13.10 -0.06 12.61
CA HIS A 109 -13.53 -1.41 12.23
C HIS A 109 -14.63 -1.94 13.17
N GLU A 110 -14.42 -1.84 14.47
CA GLU A 110 -15.36 -2.32 15.48
C GLU A 110 -16.71 -1.60 15.38
N GLU A 111 -16.70 -0.26 15.31
CA GLU A 111 -17.92 0.54 15.19
C GLU A 111 -18.73 0.17 13.94
N LEU A 112 -18.07 -0.02 12.81
CA LEU A 112 -18.74 -0.36 11.55
C LEU A 112 -19.22 -1.81 11.51
N MET A 113 -18.54 -2.73 12.17
CA MET A 113 -19.01 -4.10 12.34
C MET A 113 -20.25 -4.17 13.23
N GLU A 114 -20.31 -3.38 14.30
CA GLU A 114 -21.50 -3.27 15.17
C GLU A 114 -22.67 -2.59 14.45
N GLN A 115 -22.40 -1.50 13.72
CA GLN A 115 -23.41 -0.78 12.97
C GLN A 115 -24.05 -1.65 11.87
N GLY A 116 -23.33 -2.60 11.31
CA GLY A 116 -23.77 -3.43 10.19
C GLY A 116 -23.74 -2.64 8.86
N GLY A 117 -24.56 -3.06 7.89
CA GLY A 117 -24.68 -2.40 6.60
C GLY A 117 -23.59 -2.77 5.59
N LEU A 118 -23.22 -1.83 4.71
CA LEU A 118 -22.32 -2.08 3.58
C LEU A 118 -20.94 -2.56 4.02
N TYR A 119 -20.36 -1.96 5.06
CA TYR A 119 -19.05 -2.35 5.55
C TYR A 119 -19.01 -3.81 6.00
N ARG A 120 -19.94 -4.20 6.88
CA ARG A 120 -20.03 -5.57 7.39
C ARG A 120 -20.24 -6.57 6.27
N HIS A 121 -21.14 -6.28 5.35
CA HIS A 121 -21.40 -7.14 4.18
C HIS A 121 -20.13 -7.32 3.32
N PHE A 122 -19.37 -6.25 3.11
CA PHE A 122 -18.11 -6.29 2.38
C PHE A 122 -17.04 -7.16 3.08
N ILE A 123 -16.94 -7.06 4.41
CA ILE A 123 -16.02 -7.89 5.21
C ILE A 123 -16.40 -9.37 5.11
N GLU A 124 -17.67 -9.71 5.32
CA GLU A 124 -18.19 -11.08 5.26
C GLU A 124 -17.91 -11.74 3.89
N ILE A 125 -18.12 -11.02 2.78
CA ILE A 125 -17.81 -11.53 1.45
C ILE A 125 -16.30 -11.81 1.29
N ARG A 126 -15.44 -10.94 1.82
CA ARG A 126 -14.00 -11.11 1.72
C ARG A 126 -13.49 -12.27 2.56
N GLU A 127 -13.97 -12.43 3.78
CA GLU A 127 -13.63 -13.58 4.63
C GLU A 127 -14.01 -14.90 3.97
N GLN A 128 -15.19 -14.97 3.35
CA GLN A 128 -15.60 -16.13 2.57
C GLN A 128 -14.66 -16.41 1.39
N ALA A 129 -14.25 -15.38 0.66
CA ALA A 129 -13.35 -15.52 -0.49
C ALA A 129 -11.92 -15.94 -0.07
N GLU A 130 -11.44 -15.51 1.09
CA GLU A 130 -10.16 -15.95 1.64
C GLU A 130 -10.22 -17.38 2.17
N GLY A 131 -11.34 -17.77 2.80
CA GLY A 131 -11.58 -19.15 3.25
C GLY A 131 -11.58 -20.17 2.10
N TRP A 132 -12.02 -19.80 0.91
CA TRP A 132 -12.01 -20.66 -0.28
C TRP A 132 -10.61 -20.88 -0.88
N ARG A 133 -9.65 -20.00 -0.60
CA ARG A 133 -8.26 -20.15 -1.07
C ARG A 133 -7.43 -21.12 -0.23
N LEU A 134 -7.92 -21.48 0.95
CA LEU A 134 -7.24 -22.37 1.91
C LEU A 134 -7.82 -23.80 1.91
N ALA A 135 -8.86 -24.05 1.14
CA ALA A 135 -9.48 -25.36 0.94
C ALA A 135 -9.07 -25.95 -0.41
#